data_32e1da2677453975887cd07828688bc2
#
_entry.id   32e1da2677453975887cd07828688bc2
#
_cell.length_a   1.000
_cell.length_b   1.000
_cell.length_c   1.000
_cell.angle_alpha   90.00
_cell.angle_beta   90.00
_cell.angle_gamma   90.00
#
_symmetry.space_group_name_H-M   'P 1'
#
loop_
_entity.id
_entity.type
_entity.pdbx_description
1 polymer ?
#
loop_
_entity_poly.entity_id
_entity_poly.type
_entity_poly.pdbx_seq_one_letter_code
_entity_poly.pdbx_strand_id
1 'polypeptide(L)'
;AGCNMGCSFCASTLHGMARNLSTGEILAQAMFIQELLNQTGEQINNIVIMGSGEPMLNYDNVLNFIRLVHEPYCLNLGYRNITISTSGIVPGINKLAQENLPITLSISLHAPNNELRTELMPINKRYPIEEVIKAAVNYANTTKRRITYEYILIDKYNDNMTEAVELCKLLKNQLANVNLIPINPVKERNYNRPSLARIKAFAKYLNDHHLTATIRQEMGTDIQAACGQLRNKHLAK
;
A
#
# COMPACT_ATOMS: atom_id res chain seq x y z
N ALA A 1 -13.79 -7.98 -0.39
CA ALA A 1 -14.36 -7.00 0.54
C ALA A 1 -13.96 -7.39 1.96
N GLY A 2 -13.39 -6.42 2.73
CA GLY A 2 -12.78 -6.67 4.04
C GLY A 2 -11.34 -7.20 3.95
N CYS A 3 -10.68 -7.42 5.10
CA CYS A 3 -9.29 -7.81 5.17
C CYS A 3 -8.98 -8.70 6.37
N ASN A 4 -8.25 -9.81 6.17
CA ASN A 4 -7.83 -10.73 7.23
C ASN A 4 -6.36 -10.55 7.66
N MET A 5 -5.69 -9.48 7.24
CA MET A 5 -4.27 -9.26 7.58
C MET A 5 -4.04 -8.91 9.05
N GLY A 6 -5.05 -8.42 9.74
CA GLY A 6 -4.98 -8.13 11.18
C GLY A 6 -4.12 -6.94 11.57
N CYS A 7 -3.78 -6.04 10.63
CA CYS A 7 -2.97 -4.86 10.94
C CYS A 7 -3.62 -4.03 12.04
N SER A 8 -2.85 -3.73 13.10
CA SER A 8 -3.36 -3.12 14.34
C SER A 8 -3.90 -1.70 14.15
N PHE A 9 -3.45 -1.00 13.13
CA PHE A 9 -3.82 0.39 12.81
C PHE A 9 -4.96 0.53 11.80
N CYS A 10 -5.43 -0.57 11.17
CA CYS A 10 -6.32 -0.51 10.01
C CYS A 10 -7.76 -0.88 10.35
N ALA A 11 -8.73 -0.05 9.97
CA ALA A 11 -10.16 -0.31 10.16
C ALA A 11 -10.70 -1.42 9.25
N SER A 12 -10.07 -1.69 8.10
CA SER A 12 -10.50 -2.76 7.19
C SER A 12 -10.42 -4.16 7.80
N THR A 13 -9.66 -4.32 8.90
CA THR A 13 -9.49 -5.62 9.59
C THR A 13 -10.51 -5.86 10.71
N LEU A 14 -11.31 -4.84 11.08
CA LEU A 14 -12.22 -4.91 12.24
C LEU A 14 -13.31 -5.99 12.09
N HIS A 15 -13.78 -6.22 10.87
CA HIS A 15 -14.85 -7.18 10.58
C HIS A 15 -14.37 -8.37 9.73
N GLY A 16 -13.04 -8.53 9.60
CA GLY A 16 -12.47 -9.58 8.78
C GLY A 16 -12.73 -9.42 7.28
N MET A 17 -12.56 -10.50 6.54
CA MET A 17 -12.81 -10.57 5.10
C MET A 17 -14.10 -11.33 4.83
N ALA A 18 -15.03 -10.74 4.09
CA ALA A 18 -16.25 -11.39 3.66
C ALA A 18 -15.99 -12.33 2.47
N ARG A 19 -15.39 -11.81 1.39
CA ARG A 19 -15.01 -12.54 0.19
C ARG A 19 -14.05 -11.76 -0.69
N ASN A 20 -13.45 -12.43 -1.63
CA ASN A 20 -12.76 -11.78 -2.75
C ASN A 20 -13.78 -11.17 -3.73
N LEU A 21 -13.39 -10.07 -4.36
CA LEU A 21 -14.13 -9.50 -5.48
C LEU A 21 -13.72 -10.22 -6.77
N SER A 22 -14.68 -10.45 -7.66
CA SER A 22 -14.41 -10.92 -9.02
C SER A 22 -13.73 -9.81 -9.85
N THR A 23 -13.11 -10.20 -10.95
CA THR A 23 -12.53 -9.26 -11.92
C THR A 23 -13.56 -8.22 -12.40
N GLY A 24 -14.79 -8.64 -12.70
CA GLY A 24 -15.86 -7.75 -13.12
C GLY A 24 -16.28 -6.74 -12.05
N GLU A 25 -16.34 -7.16 -10.77
CA GLU A 25 -16.65 -6.25 -9.65
C GLU A 25 -15.55 -5.21 -9.40
N ILE A 26 -14.28 -5.59 -9.61
CA ILE A 26 -13.15 -4.65 -9.52
C ILE A 26 -13.21 -3.66 -10.70
N LEU A 27 -13.46 -4.15 -11.91
CA LEU A 27 -13.57 -3.34 -13.12
C LEU A 27 -14.76 -2.37 -13.04
N ALA A 28 -15.90 -2.81 -12.52
CA ALA A 28 -17.10 -1.99 -12.40
C ALA A 28 -16.86 -0.70 -11.59
N GLN A 29 -15.98 -0.74 -10.56
CA GLN A 29 -15.62 0.45 -9.80
C GLN A 29 -14.89 1.48 -10.67
N ALA A 30 -13.93 1.03 -11.48
CA ALA A 30 -13.19 1.91 -12.39
C ALA A 30 -14.11 2.47 -13.49
N MET A 31 -14.95 1.63 -14.07
CA MET A 31 -15.89 2.04 -15.13
C MET A 31 -16.92 3.06 -14.61
N PHE A 32 -17.42 2.88 -13.40
CA PHE A 32 -18.34 3.85 -12.77
C PHE A 32 -17.68 5.23 -12.63
N ILE A 33 -16.42 5.27 -12.15
CA ILE A 33 -15.70 6.54 -12.03
C ILE A 33 -15.41 7.14 -13.41
N GLN A 34 -15.05 6.32 -14.41
CA GLN A 34 -14.81 6.82 -15.77
C GLN A 34 -16.07 7.44 -16.36
N GLU A 35 -17.23 6.84 -16.13
CA GLU A 35 -18.52 7.40 -16.61
C GLU A 35 -18.83 8.77 -15.97
N LEU A 36 -18.53 8.94 -14.67
CA LEU A 36 -18.66 10.24 -14.02
C LEU A 36 -17.70 11.29 -14.61
N LEU A 37 -16.44 10.90 -14.85
CA LEU A 37 -15.42 11.78 -15.43
C LEU A 37 -15.75 12.18 -16.88
N ASN A 38 -16.39 11.32 -17.65
CA ASN A 38 -16.80 11.63 -19.02
C ASN A 38 -17.76 12.84 -19.07
N GLN A 39 -18.52 13.10 -18.03
CA GLN A 39 -19.42 14.27 -17.95
C GLN A 39 -18.66 15.60 -17.92
N THR A 40 -17.40 15.59 -17.50
CA THR A 40 -16.51 16.76 -17.47
C THR A 40 -15.43 16.72 -18.54
N GLY A 41 -15.41 15.71 -19.41
CA GLY A 41 -14.39 15.50 -20.43
C GLY A 41 -13.05 15.02 -19.86
N GLU A 42 -13.06 14.50 -18.62
CA GLU A 42 -11.89 13.96 -17.94
C GLU A 42 -11.81 12.43 -18.09
N GLN A 43 -10.65 11.86 -17.73
CA GLN A 43 -10.44 10.42 -17.78
C GLN A 43 -9.59 9.94 -16.59
N ILE A 44 -9.68 8.64 -16.31
CA ILE A 44 -8.79 7.98 -15.34
C ILE A 44 -7.38 7.96 -15.90
N ASN A 45 -6.44 8.59 -15.20
CA ASN A 45 -5.03 8.64 -15.56
C ASN A 45 -4.17 7.65 -14.74
N ASN A 46 -4.61 7.30 -13.54
CA ASN A 46 -3.89 6.40 -12.64
C ASN A 46 -4.86 5.51 -11.86
N ILE A 47 -4.45 4.28 -11.58
CA ILE A 47 -5.17 3.38 -10.69
C ILE A 47 -4.23 2.95 -9.56
N VAL A 48 -4.70 3.07 -8.32
CA VAL A 48 -4.02 2.52 -7.14
C VAL A 48 -4.89 1.44 -6.51
N ILE A 49 -4.36 0.22 -6.41
CA ILE A 49 -5.03 -0.90 -5.75
C ILE A 49 -4.58 -0.91 -4.29
N MET A 50 -5.21 -0.03 -3.49
CA MET A 50 -4.88 0.25 -2.10
C MET A 50 -6.12 0.26 -1.19
N GLY A 51 -7.21 -0.34 -1.62
CA GLY A 51 -8.47 -0.37 -0.88
C GLY A 51 -8.69 -1.69 -0.16
N SER A 52 -9.62 -1.68 0.77
CA SER A 52 -10.11 -2.72 1.68
C SER A 52 -9.79 -4.17 1.28
N GLY A 53 -8.62 -4.68 1.66
CA GLY A 53 -8.18 -6.05 1.39
C GLY A 53 -6.69 -6.19 1.06
N GLU A 54 -6.28 -7.43 0.79
CA GLU A 54 -4.93 -7.78 0.34
C GLU A 54 -5.02 -8.30 -1.10
N PRO A 55 -4.52 -7.56 -2.09
CA PRO A 55 -4.67 -7.93 -3.50
C PRO A 55 -3.95 -9.23 -3.87
N MET A 56 -2.85 -9.56 -3.18
CA MET A 56 -2.13 -10.82 -3.45
C MET A 56 -2.88 -12.06 -2.99
N LEU A 57 -3.92 -11.94 -2.14
CA LEU A 57 -4.85 -13.02 -1.80
C LEU A 57 -6.02 -13.13 -2.78
N ASN A 58 -6.14 -12.18 -3.70
CA ASN A 58 -7.10 -12.19 -4.81
C ASN A 58 -6.38 -12.07 -6.16
N TYR A 59 -5.21 -12.67 -6.24
CA TYR A 59 -4.20 -12.43 -7.27
C TYR A 59 -4.75 -12.50 -8.69
N ASP A 60 -5.42 -13.60 -9.05
CA ASP A 60 -5.84 -13.85 -10.44
C ASP A 60 -6.91 -12.84 -10.89
N ASN A 61 -7.87 -12.49 -10.02
CA ASN A 61 -8.88 -11.48 -10.32
C ASN A 61 -8.26 -10.09 -10.48
N VAL A 62 -7.30 -9.74 -9.61
CA VAL A 62 -6.58 -8.45 -9.66
C VAL A 62 -5.72 -8.37 -10.92
N LEU A 63 -5.00 -9.43 -11.26
CA LEU A 63 -4.16 -9.45 -12.47
C LEU A 63 -5.02 -9.35 -13.74
N ASN A 64 -6.13 -10.07 -13.82
CA ASN A 64 -7.07 -9.98 -14.94
C ASN A 64 -7.66 -8.56 -15.08
N PHE A 65 -8.02 -7.92 -13.95
CA PHE A 65 -8.43 -6.52 -13.94
C PHE A 65 -7.35 -5.60 -14.52
N ILE A 66 -6.09 -5.75 -14.07
CA ILE A 66 -4.96 -4.95 -14.56
C ILE A 66 -4.77 -5.10 -16.07
N ARG A 67 -4.89 -6.32 -16.57
CA ARG A 67 -4.80 -6.58 -18.03
C ARG A 67 -5.97 -5.95 -18.79
N LEU A 68 -7.21 -6.07 -18.28
CA LEU A 68 -8.39 -5.49 -18.91
C LEU A 68 -8.33 -3.96 -19.02
N VAL A 69 -7.95 -3.25 -17.96
CA VAL A 69 -7.87 -1.78 -18.01
C VAL A 69 -6.75 -1.27 -18.92
N HIS A 70 -5.78 -2.12 -19.24
CA HIS A 70 -4.73 -1.81 -20.21
C HIS A 70 -5.20 -1.92 -21.67
N GLU A 71 -6.20 -2.75 -21.93
CA GLU A 71 -6.68 -3.00 -23.29
C GLU A 71 -7.24 -1.72 -23.95
N PRO A 72 -6.98 -1.51 -25.26
CA PRO A 72 -7.44 -0.33 -26.00
C PRO A 72 -8.96 -0.14 -26.02
N TYR A 73 -9.71 -1.23 -25.92
CA TYR A 73 -11.18 -1.21 -25.90
C TYR A 73 -11.77 -0.98 -24.48
N CYS A 74 -10.91 -0.86 -23.46
CA CYS A 74 -11.32 -0.56 -22.10
C CYS A 74 -10.84 0.86 -21.70
N LEU A 75 -9.94 0.99 -20.74
CA LEU A 75 -9.43 2.30 -20.32
C LEU A 75 -8.14 2.72 -21.03
N ASN A 76 -7.52 1.83 -21.79
CA ASN A 76 -6.23 2.04 -22.45
C ASN A 76 -5.16 2.58 -21.51
N LEU A 77 -5.15 2.12 -20.26
CA LEU A 77 -4.29 2.62 -19.21
C LEU A 77 -2.93 1.91 -19.24
N GLY A 78 -1.85 2.67 -19.38
CA GLY A 78 -0.49 2.11 -19.37
C GLY A 78 -0.17 1.44 -18.02
N TYR A 79 0.50 0.28 -18.03
CA TYR A 79 0.89 -0.44 -16.80
C TYR A 79 1.66 0.42 -15.80
N ARG A 80 2.43 1.40 -16.26
CA ARG A 80 3.18 2.34 -15.38
C ARG A 80 2.29 3.24 -14.54
N ASN A 81 1.03 3.40 -14.94
CA ASN A 81 0.02 4.19 -14.26
C ASN A 81 -0.80 3.35 -13.29
N ILE A 82 -0.44 2.08 -13.09
CA ILE A 82 -1.08 1.17 -12.15
C ILE A 82 -0.13 0.89 -10.99
N THR A 83 -0.63 1.08 -9.78
CA THR A 83 0.08 0.74 -8.55
C THR A 83 -0.69 -0.35 -7.81
N ILE A 84 0.01 -1.41 -7.41
CA ILE A 84 -0.52 -2.44 -6.53
C ILE A 84 0.20 -2.36 -5.18
N SER A 85 -0.56 -2.35 -4.08
CA SER A 85 -0.01 -2.35 -2.73
C SER A 85 -0.28 -3.67 -2.03
N THR A 86 0.72 -4.22 -1.36
CA THR A 86 0.61 -5.46 -0.60
C THR A 86 1.20 -5.33 0.80
N SER A 87 0.65 -6.08 1.73
CA SER A 87 1.21 -6.25 3.08
C SER A 87 2.51 -7.07 3.12
N GLY A 88 2.96 -7.58 1.95
CA GLY A 88 4.18 -8.36 1.85
C GLY A 88 3.93 -9.87 1.73
N ILE A 89 2.93 -10.28 0.96
CA ILE A 89 2.68 -11.68 0.62
C ILE A 89 3.74 -12.15 -0.37
N VAL A 90 4.86 -12.70 0.13
CA VAL A 90 6.06 -13.05 -0.65
C VAL A 90 5.76 -13.91 -1.89
N PRO A 91 4.95 -14.99 -1.81
CA PRO A 91 4.61 -15.76 -3.01
C PRO A 91 3.90 -14.92 -4.09
N GLY A 92 3.01 -14.01 -3.69
CA GLY A 92 2.32 -13.11 -4.61
C GLY A 92 3.26 -12.11 -5.29
N ILE A 93 4.21 -11.55 -4.54
CA ILE A 93 5.23 -10.65 -5.09
C ILE A 93 6.11 -11.38 -6.11
N ASN A 94 6.54 -12.60 -5.79
CA ASN A 94 7.36 -13.41 -6.69
C ASN A 94 6.59 -13.81 -7.96
N LYS A 95 5.30 -14.15 -7.84
CA LYS A 95 4.42 -14.43 -8.99
C LYS A 95 4.27 -13.18 -9.87
N LEU A 96 4.05 -12.00 -9.26
CA LEU A 96 3.93 -10.74 -9.99
C LEU A 96 5.24 -10.36 -10.73
N ALA A 97 6.40 -10.67 -10.17
CA ALA A 97 7.68 -10.45 -10.84
C ALA A 97 7.80 -11.27 -12.15
N GLN A 98 7.25 -12.49 -12.18
CA GLN A 98 7.27 -13.36 -13.34
C GLN A 98 6.37 -12.86 -14.49
N GLU A 99 5.32 -12.10 -14.18
CA GLU A 99 4.46 -11.46 -15.19
C GLU A 99 5.23 -10.43 -16.04
N ASN A 100 6.35 -9.93 -15.54
CA ASN A 100 7.20 -8.92 -16.17
C ASN A 100 6.43 -7.67 -16.66
N LEU A 101 5.37 -7.31 -15.96
CA LEU A 101 4.60 -6.10 -16.23
C LEU A 101 5.21 -4.90 -15.50
N PRO A 102 5.39 -3.75 -16.16
CA PRO A 102 6.03 -2.57 -15.57
C PRO A 102 5.09 -1.80 -14.61
N ILE A 103 4.41 -2.52 -13.73
CA ILE A 103 3.52 -1.99 -12.69
C ILE A 103 4.34 -1.40 -11.56
N THR A 104 3.83 -0.41 -10.86
CA THR A 104 4.44 0.07 -9.62
C THR A 104 4.03 -0.83 -8.46
N LEU A 105 5.02 -1.46 -7.80
CA LEU A 105 4.79 -2.25 -6.59
C LEU A 105 5.01 -1.37 -5.36
N SER A 106 3.99 -1.31 -4.50
CA SER A 106 4.02 -0.67 -3.19
C SER A 106 3.98 -1.74 -2.11
N ILE A 107 4.85 -1.65 -1.11
CA ILE A 107 4.92 -2.61 -0.01
C ILE A 107 4.63 -1.89 1.31
N SER A 108 3.58 -2.33 1.99
CA SER A 108 3.27 -1.92 3.35
C SER A 108 4.33 -2.46 4.31
N LEU A 109 5.37 -1.64 4.55
CA LEU A 109 6.50 -2.01 5.41
C LEU A 109 6.20 -1.66 6.88
N HIS A 110 5.91 -0.39 7.14
CA HIS A 110 5.43 0.22 8.38
C HIS A 110 6.34 0.10 9.62
N ALA A 111 7.43 -0.64 9.52
CA ALA A 111 8.45 -0.78 10.56
C ALA A 111 9.81 -1.10 9.93
N PRO A 112 10.94 -0.78 10.61
CA PRO A 112 12.28 -1.07 10.11
C PRO A 112 12.83 -2.42 10.57
N ASN A 113 12.14 -3.12 11.49
CA ASN A 113 12.56 -4.39 12.08
C ASN A 113 11.38 -5.35 12.30
N ASN A 114 11.69 -6.62 12.58
CA ASN A 114 10.68 -7.67 12.73
C ASN A 114 9.83 -7.53 13.99
N GLU A 115 10.38 -7.03 15.08
CA GLU A 115 9.68 -6.87 16.36
C GLU A 115 8.50 -5.91 16.17
N LEU A 116 8.79 -4.70 15.77
CA LEU A 116 7.80 -3.65 15.56
C LEU A 116 6.85 -3.99 14.41
N ARG A 117 7.38 -4.59 13.32
CA ARG A 117 6.53 -5.01 12.21
C ARG A 117 5.54 -6.09 12.60
N THR A 118 5.95 -7.04 13.44
CA THR A 118 5.06 -8.11 13.90
C THR A 118 3.91 -7.57 14.75
N GLU A 119 4.19 -6.56 15.56
CA GLU A 119 3.18 -5.88 16.39
C GLU A 119 2.16 -5.13 15.54
N LEU A 120 2.63 -4.36 14.56
CA LEU A 120 1.77 -3.58 13.65
C LEU A 120 1.08 -4.45 12.60
N MET A 121 1.76 -5.48 12.10
CA MET A 121 1.34 -6.31 10.98
C MET A 121 1.62 -7.79 11.27
N PRO A 122 0.65 -8.55 11.79
CA PRO A 122 0.84 -9.96 12.16
C PRO A 122 1.32 -10.88 11.04
N ILE A 123 1.12 -10.48 9.77
CA ILE A 123 1.62 -11.20 8.60
C ILE A 123 3.15 -11.36 8.60
N ASN A 124 3.87 -10.51 9.34
CA ASN A 124 5.32 -10.61 9.49
C ASN A 124 5.77 -11.93 10.12
N LYS A 125 4.92 -12.57 10.94
CA LYS A 125 5.20 -13.91 11.49
C LYS A 125 5.33 -14.96 10.40
N ARG A 126 4.63 -14.79 9.29
CA ARG A 126 4.66 -15.71 8.15
C ARG A 126 5.71 -15.31 7.11
N TYR A 127 5.89 -14.03 6.91
CA TYR A 127 6.86 -13.46 5.96
C TYR A 127 7.67 -12.38 6.67
N PRO A 128 8.80 -12.76 7.31
CA PRO A 128 9.70 -11.82 7.97
C PRO A 128 10.19 -10.72 7.01
N ILE A 129 10.58 -9.59 7.59
CA ILE A 129 10.92 -8.39 6.83
C ILE A 129 12.01 -8.66 5.78
N GLU A 130 12.98 -9.51 6.09
CA GLU A 130 14.09 -9.87 5.19
C GLU A 130 13.60 -10.59 3.95
N GLU A 131 12.61 -11.49 4.08
CA GLU A 131 12.00 -12.19 2.96
C GLU A 131 11.19 -11.24 2.08
N VAL A 132 10.45 -10.33 2.70
CA VAL A 132 9.69 -9.30 1.98
C VAL A 132 10.62 -8.39 1.19
N ILE A 133 11.71 -7.91 1.81
CA ILE A 133 12.72 -7.09 1.15
C ILE A 133 13.39 -7.85 0.00
N LYS A 134 13.76 -9.12 0.21
CA LYS A 134 14.34 -9.96 -0.85
C LYS A 134 13.42 -10.10 -2.04
N ALA A 135 12.12 -10.33 -1.81
CA ALA A 135 11.12 -10.42 -2.87
C ALA A 135 10.94 -9.08 -3.61
N ALA A 136 10.95 -7.95 -2.88
CA ALA A 136 10.88 -6.61 -3.44
C ALA A 136 12.08 -6.29 -4.34
N VAL A 137 13.28 -6.60 -3.89
CA VAL A 137 14.52 -6.42 -4.67
C VAL A 137 14.49 -7.28 -5.94
N ASN A 138 14.05 -8.55 -5.83
CA ASN A 138 13.86 -9.42 -7.00
C ASN A 138 12.86 -8.80 -8.00
N TYR A 139 11.72 -8.29 -7.53
CA TYR A 139 10.74 -7.61 -8.38
C TYR A 139 11.36 -6.40 -9.09
N ALA A 140 12.08 -5.53 -8.35
CA ALA A 140 12.74 -4.35 -8.92
C ALA A 140 13.79 -4.73 -9.99
N ASN A 141 14.57 -5.78 -9.74
CA ASN A 141 15.60 -6.27 -10.67
C ASN A 141 14.99 -6.85 -11.95
N THR A 142 13.85 -7.54 -11.85
CA THR A 142 13.16 -8.14 -12.99
C THR A 142 12.46 -7.07 -13.83
N THR A 143 11.63 -6.25 -13.20
CA THR A 143 10.76 -5.28 -13.91
C THR A 143 11.44 -3.94 -14.21
N LYS A 144 12.61 -3.69 -13.64
CA LYS A 144 13.32 -2.39 -13.66
C LYS A 144 12.47 -1.24 -13.09
N ARG A 145 11.52 -1.59 -12.22
CA ARG A 145 10.64 -0.62 -11.56
C ARG A 145 11.09 -0.38 -10.11
N ARG A 146 11.04 0.89 -9.72
CA ARG A 146 11.30 1.29 -8.34
C ARG A 146 10.22 0.78 -7.40
N ILE A 147 10.61 0.28 -6.24
CA ILE A 147 9.69 -0.10 -5.15
C ILE A 147 9.30 1.15 -4.37
N THR A 148 8.03 1.24 -3.99
CA THR A 148 7.58 2.20 -2.99
C THR A 148 7.33 1.47 -1.68
N TYR A 149 8.03 1.85 -0.61
CA TYR A 149 7.76 1.36 0.73
C TYR A 149 6.81 2.32 1.46
N GLU A 150 5.61 1.85 1.77
CA GLU A 150 4.66 2.59 2.58
C GLU A 150 5.05 2.47 4.05
N TYR A 151 5.21 3.60 4.72
CA TYR A 151 5.61 3.65 6.12
C TYR A 151 4.66 4.56 6.90
N ILE A 152 3.75 3.95 7.67
CA ILE A 152 2.85 4.69 8.54
C ILE A 152 3.63 5.28 9.71
N LEU A 153 3.43 6.56 10.00
CA LEU A 153 4.04 7.22 11.17
C LEU A 153 3.01 7.32 12.29
N ILE A 154 3.34 6.72 13.43
CA ILE A 154 2.50 6.65 14.64
C ILE A 154 3.29 7.28 15.81
N ASP A 155 2.68 8.26 16.48
CA ASP A 155 3.31 9.00 17.58
C ASP A 155 3.82 8.05 18.67
N LYS A 156 5.09 8.21 19.04
CA LYS A 156 5.81 7.45 20.08
C LYS A 156 5.88 5.93 19.82
N TYR A 157 5.61 5.50 18.60
CA TYR A 157 5.58 4.08 18.25
C TYR A 157 6.70 3.72 17.27
N ASN A 158 6.71 4.37 16.12
CA ASN A 158 7.67 4.09 15.04
C ASN A 158 8.19 5.37 14.37
N ASP A 159 8.09 6.51 15.05
CA ASP A 159 8.41 7.84 14.54
C ASP A 159 9.67 8.46 15.16
N ASN A 160 10.46 7.67 15.92
CA ASN A 160 11.71 8.15 16.52
C ASN A 160 12.86 8.09 15.51
N MET A 161 13.95 8.78 15.82
CA MET A 161 15.13 8.81 14.95
C MET A 161 15.84 7.46 14.88
N THR A 162 15.70 6.59 15.88
CA THR A 162 16.21 5.21 15.86
C THR A 162 15.61 4.42 14.71
N GLU A 163 14.27 4.49 14.55
CA GLU A 163 13.57 3.82 13.45
C GLU A 163 13.96 4.40 12.08
N ALA A 164 14.23 5.70 12.00
CA ALA A 164 14.72 6.32 10.76
C ALA A 164 16.12 5.80 10.38
N VAL A 165 17.01 5.65 11.35
CA VAL A 165 18.37 5.07 11.18
C VAL A 165 18.27 3.63 10.71
N GLU A 166 17.44 2.80 11.36
CA GLU A 166 17.25 1.40 11.00
C GLU A 166 16.65 1.26 9.60
N LEU A 167 15.67 2.11 9.26
CA LEU A 167 15.03 2.11 7.95
C LEU A 167 16.04 2.44 6.83
N CYS A 168 16.91 3.43 7.04
CA CYS A 168 17.99 3.73 6.11
C CYS A 168 18.96 2.56 5.92
N LYS A 169 19.29 1.84 7.00
CA LYS A 169 20.15 0.65 6.92
C LYS A 169 19.47 -0.48 6.16
N LEU A 170 18.19 -0.74 6.46
CA LEU A 170 17.38 -1.80 5.84
C LEU A 170 17.23 -1.62 4.33
N LEU A 171 17.02 -0.37 3.89
CA LEU A 171 16.72 -0.05 2.48
C LEU A 171 17.94 0.45 1.70
N LYS A 172 19.12 0.37 2.29
CA LYS A 172 20.36 0.83 1.65
C LYS A 172 20.59 0.14 0.30
N ASN A 173 21.00 0.92 -0.69
CA ASN A 173 21.36 0.45 -2.04
C ASN A 173 20.20 -0.21 -2.82
N GLN A 174 18.96 0.06 -2.46
CA GLN A 174 17.80 -0.41 -3.21
C GLN A 174 17.27 0.67 -4.16
N LEU A 175 16.73 0.25 -5.29
CA LEU A 175 15.96 1.12 -6.17
C LEU A 175 14.57 1.34 -5.56
N ALA A 176 14.48 2.23 -4.57
CA ALA A 176 13.30 2.41 -3.75
C ALA A 176 13.05 3.87 -3.35
N ASN A 177 11.84 4.15 -2.93
CA ASN A 177 11.46 5.33 -2.17
C ASN A 177 10.54 4.95 -1.01
N VAL A 178 10.47 5.82 -0.01
CA VAL A 178 9.56 5.66 1.14
C VAL A 178 8.45 6.69 1.04
N ASN A 179 7.21 6.23 1.15
CA ASN A 179 6.05 7.08 1.28
C ASN A 179 5.63 7.11 2.75
N LEU A 180 5.90 8.22 3.42
CA LEU A 180 5.57 8.42 4.82
C LEU A 180 4.10 8.79 4.95
N ILE A 181 3.34 8.00 5.70
CA ILE A 181 1.91 8.18 5.90
C ILE A 181 1.66 8.56 7.37
N PRO A 182 1.52 9.83 7.72
CA PRO A 182 1.05 10.20 9.05
C PRO A 182 -0.30 9.51 9.30
N ILE A 183 -0.41 8.77 10.41
CA ILE A 183 -1.60 7.94 10.65
C ILE A 183 -2.88 8.77 10.64
N ASN A 184 -3.92 8.23 10.02
CA ASN A 184 -5.28 8.76 10.11
C ASN A 184 -5.98 8.09 11.30
N PRO A 185 -6.57 8.86 12.24
CA PRO A 185 -7.23 8.31 13.41
C PRO A 185 -8.35 7.34 13.03
N VAL A 186 -8.41 6.22 13.73
CA VAL A 186 -9.49 5.23 13.66
C VAL A 186 -10.07 5.12 15.06
N LYS A 187 -11.38 5.33 15.22
CA LYS A 187 -12.05 5.41 16.54
C LYS A 187 -11.80 4.19 17.43
N GLU A 188 -11.68 3.02 16.79
CA GLU A 188 -11.49 1.74 17.47
C GLU A 188 -10.01 1.41 17.73
N ARG A 189 -9.09 2.33 17.43
CA ARG A 189 -7.64 2.14 17.56
C ARG A 189 -7.02 3.29 18.33
N ASN A 190 -6.18 2.99 19.30
CA ASN A 190 -5.53 3.98 20.19
C ASN A 190 -4.19 4.47 19.61
N TYR A 191 -4.17 4.89 18.36
CA TYR A 191 -2.98 5.43 17.73
C TYR A 191 -3.15 6.91 17.44
N ASN A 192 -2.11 7.68 17.70
CA ASN A 192 -2.07 9.12 17.48
C ASN A 192 -1.13 9.49 16.35
N ARG A 193 -1.45 10.59 15.69
CA ARG A 193 -0.60 11.16 14.65
C ARG A 193 0.58 11.91 15.31
N PRO A 194 1.81 11.73 14.82
CA PRO A 194 2.95 12.51 15.26
C PRO A 194 2.80 14.01 14.96
N SER A 195 3.51 14.85 15.72
CA SER A 195 3.58 16.27 15.40
C SER A 195 4.22 16.50 14.01
N LEU A 196 3.82 17.59 13.35
CA LEU A 196 4.36 17.95 12.04
C LEU A 196 5.90 18.10 12.07
N ALA A 197 6.44 18.60 13.18
CA ALA A 197 7.88 18.73 13.37
C ALA A 197 8.59 17.35 13.34
N ARG A 198 8.03 16.34 14.03
CA ARG A 198 8.59 14.98 14.03
C ARG A 198 8.50 14.33 12.65
N ILE A 199 7.35 14.46 11.98
CA ILE A 199 7.14 13.95 10.61
C ILE A 199 8.19 14.56 9.66
N LYS A 200 8.39 15.87 9.70
CA LYS A 200 9.38 16.57 8.86
C LYS A 200 10.82 16.18 9.22
N ALA A 201 11.14 16.02 10.50
CA ALA A 201 12.46 15.59 10.95
C ALA A 201 12.78 14.16 10.47
N PHE A 202 11.83 13.23 10.57
CA PHE A 202 11.95 11.87 10.07
C PHE A 202 12.18 11.86 8.54
N ALA A 203 11.34 12.56 7.78
CA ALA A 203 11.49 12.67 6.33
C ALA A 203 12.83 13.29 5.93
N LYS A 204 13.25 14.37 6.62
CA LYS A 204 14.53 15.02 6.38
C LYS A 204 15.70 14.07 6.60
N TYR A 205 15.68 13.30 7.71
CA TYR A 205 16.73 12.34 8.00
C TYR A 205 16.88 11.30 6.88
N LEU A 206 15.79 10.72 6.40
CA LEU A 206 15.83 9.74 5.30
C LEU A 206 16.44 10.36 4.03
N ASN A 207 15.98 11.55 3.65
CA ASN A 207 16.47 12.25 2.45
C ASN A 207 17.96 12.64 2.58
N ASP A 208 18.41 13.13 3.73
CA ASP A 208 19.82 13.45 3.98
C ASP A 208 20.73 12.20 3.90
N HIS A 209 20.16 11.00 4.10
CA HIS A 209 20.87 9.71 4.01
C HIS A 209 20.58 8.94 2.71
N HIS A 210 20.25 9.68 1.64
CA HIS A 210 20.06 9.15 0.27
C HIS A 210 18.91 8.14 0.11
N LEU A 211 17.96 8.12 1.03
CA LEU A 211 16.72 7.38 0.91
C LEU A 211 15.57 8.34 0.61
N THR A 212 15.18 8.44 -0.66
CA THR A 212 14.09 9.34 -1.07
C THR A 212 12.82 9.08 -0.25
N ALA A 213 12.38 10.08 0.49
CA ALA A 213 11.18 10.02 1.30
C ALA A 213 10.22 11.17 0.97
N THR A 214 8.95 10.84 0.80
CA THR A 214 7.87 11.82 0.59
C THR A 214 6.84 11.70 1.69
N ILE A 215 6.28 12.81 2.12
CA ILE A 215 5.17 12.83 3.08
C ILE A 215 3.87 12.82 2.27
N ARG A 216 3.04 11.78 2.48
CA ARG A 216 1.77 11.65 1.79
C ARG A 216 0.82 12.77 2.21
N GLN A 217 0.26 13.47 1.23
CA GLN A 217 -0.80 14.41 1.48
C GLN A 217 -2.07 13.66 1.91
N GLU A 218 -2.70 14.15 2.95
CA GLU A 218 -3.93 13.59 3.48
C GLU A 218 -5.11 13.96 2.57
N MET A 219 -5.94 12.98 2.25
CA MET A 219 -7.16 13.16 1.45
C MET A 219 -8.26 12.25 1.99
N GLY A 220 -9.52 12.74 2.05
CA GLY A 220 -10.70 11.95 2.39
C GLY A 220 -10.86 11.60 3.88
N THR A 221 -10.17 12.27 4.78
CA THR A 221 -10.29 12.04 6.23
C THR A 221 -11.65 12.44 6.77
N ASP A 222 -12.22 13.50 6.25
CA ASP A 222 -13.52 14.06 6.56
C ASP A 222 -14.68 13.07 6.28
N ILE A 223 -14.54 12.29 5.21
CA ILE A 223 -15.52 11.25 4.81
C ILE A 223 -15.13 9.84 5.27
N GLN A 224 -14.11 9.71 6.11
CA GLN A 224 -13.56 8.42 6.58
C GLN A 224 -13.11 7.49 5.43
N ALA A 225 -12.65 8.05 4.33
CA ALA A 225 -12.13 7.33 3.16
C ALA A 225 -10.61 7.37 3.03
N ALA A 226 -9.91 8.01 3.98
CA ALA A 226 -8.47 8.03 4.00
C ALA A 226 -7.87 6.63 4.27
N CYS A 227 -6.58 6.47 3.95
CA CYS A 227 -5.85 5.23 4.16
C CYS A 227 -6.00 4.74 5.61
N GLY A 228 -6.31 3.46 5.79
CA GLY A 228 -6.56 2.83 7.09
C GLY A 228 -7.97 3.03 7.66
N GLN A 229 -8.77 3.96 7.12
CA GLN A 229 -10.13 4.26 7.61
C GLN A 229 -11.24 3.48 6.91
N LEU A 230 -10.97 2.97 5.70
CA LEU A 230 -11.97 2.22 4.93
C LEU A 230 -12.41 0.96 5.65
N ARG A 231 -13.71 0.81 5.84
CA ARG A 231 -14.33 -0.35 6.47
C ARG A 231 -15.66 -0.69 5.80
N ASN A 232 -16.02 -1.96 5.85
CA ASN A 232 -17.32 -2.40 5.37
C ASN A 232 -18.38 -2.17 6.47
N LYS A 233 -19.12 -1.08 6.38
CA LYS A 233 -20.20 -0.75 7.32
C LYS A 233 -21.45 -1.61 7.12
N HIS A 234 -21.60 -2.27 5.98
CA HIS A 234 -22.81 -3.02 5.62
C HIS A 234 -22.78 -4.49 6.09
N LEU A 235 -21.63 -5.01 6.50
CA LEU A 235 -21.52 -6.36 7.06
C LEU A 235 -21.66 -6.42 8.58
N ALA A 236 -21.86 -5.29 9.24
CA ALA A 236 -22.06 -5.17 10.69
C ALA A 236 -23.54 -5.26 11.10
N LYS A 237 -24.31 -6.15 10.45
CA LYS A 237 -25.67 -6.53 10.90
C LYS A 237 -25.73 -8.00 11.20
#